data_a03d2fce909b8e9ae6a2f019ae559e8a
#
_entry.id   a03d2fce909b8e9ae6a2f019ae559e8a
#
_cell.length_a   1.000
_cell.length_b   1.000
_cell.length_c   1.000
_cell.angle_alpha   90.00
_cell.angle_beta   90.00
_cell.angle_gamma   90.00
#
_symmetry.space_group_name_H-M   'P 1'
#
loop_
_entity.id
_entity.type
_entity.pdbx_description
1 polymer ?
#
loop_
_entity_poly.entity_id
_entity_poly.type
_entity_poly.pdbx_seq_one_letter_code
_entity_poly.pdbx_strand_id
1 'polypeptide(L)'
;MITYKKGDLLADEAFALVNTVNMGGVMGKGIALAFKKEFPFNYRCYVDACQGGLVCIGKMLCMDDTSLLHGTKLIINFPTKIVWWKPSEYYYIEAGLEALVTCISDHKIQSIAIPALGCGNGGLDWQIVKPMIEKHLSGINATINIYEPF
;
A
#
# COMPACT_ATOMS: atom_id res chain seq x y z
N MET A 1 -5.63 -0.05 16.91
CA MET A 1 -4.84 -1.20 17.43
C MET A 1 -4.07 -1.85 16.30
N ILE A 2 -2.80 -2.07 16.49
CA ILE A 2 -1.92 -2.70 15.48
C ILE A 2 -1.78 -4.19 15.77
N THR A 3 -2.03 -5.02 14.76
CA THR A 3 -1.85 -6.48 14.82
C THR A 3 -0.92 -6.89 13.68
N TYR A 4 0.05 -7.75 13.98
CA TYR A 4 0.97 -8.29 12.98
C TYR A 4 0.46 -9.64 12.49
N LYS A 5 0.45 -9.83 11.18
CA LYS A 5 -0.04 -11.04 10.52
C LYS A 5 0.96 -11.54 9.48
N LYS A 6 0.76 -12.77 9.04
CA LYS A 6 1.44 -13.38 7.90
C LYS A 6 0.40 -13.98 6.98
N GLY A 7 0.72 -14.09 5.70
CA GLY A 7 -0.17 -14.67 4.71
C GLY A 7 -0.60 -13.70 3.64
N ASP A 8 -1.79 -13.92 3.08
CA ASP A 8 -2.32 -13.15 1.95
C ASP A 8 -3.07 -11.91 2.42
N LEU A 9 -2.46 -10.75 2.21
CA LEU A 9 -3.07 -9.46 2.54
C LEU A 9 -4.39 -9.23 1.81
N LEU A 10 -4.53 -9.70 0.56
CA LEU A 10 -5.75 -9.49 -0.22
C LEU A 10 -6.96 -10.22 0.38
N ALA A 11 -6.73 -11.24 1.18
CA ALA A 11 -7.78 -11.96 1.90
C ALA A 11 -8.16 -11.33 3.26
N ASP A 12 -7.52 -10.22 3.64
CA ASP A 12 -7.85 -9.53 4.88
C ASP A 12 -9.26 -8.95 4.83
N GLU A 13 -9.97 -9.00 5.95
CA GLU A 13 -11.34 -8.48 6.05
C GLU A 13 -11.41 -6.96 6.17
N ALA A 14 -10.28 -6.27 6.30
CA ALA A 14 -10.23 -4.81 6.40
C ALA A 14 -10.90 -4.16 5.19
N PHE A 15 -11.53 -3.01 5.43
CA PHE A 15 -12.15 -2.21 4.37
C PHE A 15 -11.12 -1.67 3.38
N ALA A 16 -9.97 -1.20 3.87
CA ALA A 16 -8.91 -0.62 3.04
C ALA A 16 -7.72 -1.58 2.94
N LEU A 17 -7.20 -1.76 1.74
CA LEU A 17 -6.03 -2.58 1.45
C LEU A 17 -4.96 -1.71 0.82
N VAL A 18 -3.74 -1.74 1.36
CA VAL A 18 -2.61 -0.98 0.82
C VAL A 18 -1.83 -1.84 -0.17
N ASN A 19 -1.66 -1.31 -1.37
CA ASN A 19 -0.82 -1.88 -2.42
C ASN A 19 0.47 -1.07 -2.53
N THR A 20 1.59 -1.72 -2.79
CA THR A 20 2.85 -1.03 -3.06
C THR A 20 3.07 -0.89 -4.56
N VAL A 21 3.33 0.34 -5.01
CA VAL A 21 3.43 0.64 -6.44
C VAL A 21 4.68 1.47 -6.75
N ASN A 22 5.01 1.57 -8.05
CA ASN A 22 5.99 2.51 -8.57
C ASN A 22 5.29 3.65 -9.32
N MET A 23 6.06 4.65 -9.74
CA MET A 23 5.52 5.79 -10.49
C MET A 23 5.47 5.54 -12.00
N GLY A 24 5.90 4.36 -12.46
CA GLY A 24 6.03 4.03 -13.88
C GLY A 24 4.86 3.27 -14.49
N GLY A 25 3.86 2.91 -13.71
CA GLY A 25 2.68 2.21 -14.25
C GLY A 25 2.82 0.70 -14.38
N VAL A 26 3.76 0.08 -13.66
CA VAL A 26 4.04 -1.37 -13.77
C VAL A 26 3.66 -2.09 -12.47
N MET A 27 2.74 -3.03 -12.56
CA MET A 27 2.40 -3.98 -11.48
C MET A 27 2.83 -5.39 -11.91
N GLY A 28 4.14 -5.64 -11.92
CA GLY A 28 4.72 -6.84 -12.54
C GLY A 28 5.12 -7.95 -11.60
N LYS A 29 5.24 -7.70 -10.29
CA LYS A 29 5.75 -8.68 -9.32
C LYS A 29 5.06 -8.56 -7.96
N GLY A 30 5.16 -9.63 -7.18
CA GLY A 30 4.75 -9.64 -5.78
C GLY A 30 3.32 -9.22 -5.57
N ILE A 31 3.11 -8.45 -4.50
CA ILE A 31 1.77 -8.02 -4.10
C ILE A 31 1.11 -7.14 -5.18
N ALA A 32 1.86 -6.30 -5.89
CA ALA A 32 1.32 -5.46 -6.94
C ALA A 32 0.70 -6.30 -8.07
N LEU A 33 1.34 -7.40 -8.46
CA LEU A 33 0.79 -8.30 -9.47
C LEU A 33 -0.51 -8.95 -8.99
N ALA A 34 -0.58 -9.33 -7.72
CA ALA A 34 -1.80 -9.88 -7.13
C ALA A 34 -2.94 -8.85 -7.16
N PHE A 35 -2.66 -7.59 -6.82
CA PHE A 35 -3.65 -6.51 -6.91
C PHE A 35 -4.11 -6.27 -8.35
N LYS A 36 -3.20 -6.33 -9.32
CA LYS A 36 -3.55 -6.17 -10.73
C LYS A 36 -4.58 -7.22 -11.16
N LYS A 37 -4.39 -8.47 -10.73
CA LYS A 37 -5.29 -9.57 -11.09
C LYS A 37 -6.65 -9.47 -10.41
N GLU A 38 -6.68 -9.12 -9.13
CA GLU A 38 -7.91 -9.10 -8.33
C GLU A 38 -8.71 -7.80 -8.48
N PHE A 39 -8.04 -6.68 -8.75
CA PHE A 39 -8.65 -5.37 -8.84
C PHE A 39 -8.29 -4.66 -10.15
N PRO A 40 -8.83 -5.12 -11.27
CA PRO A 40 -8.44 -4.62 -12.61
C PRO A 40 -8.84 -3.16 -12.86
N PHE A 41 -9.93 -2.68 -12.25
CA PHE A 41 -10.31 -1.26 -12.38
C PHE A 41 -9.27 -0.36 -11.70
N ASN A 42 -8.86 -0.70 -10.48
CA ASN A 42 -7.79 0.02 -9.79
C ASN A 42 -6.50 0.04 -10.61
N TYR A 43 -6.15 -1.09 -11.22
CA TYR A 43 -4.96 -1.16 -12.07
C TYR A 43 -5.05 -0.18 -13.25
N ARG A 44 -6.18 -0.11 -13.95
CA ARG A 44 -6.36 0.82 -15.07
C ARG A 44 -6.26 2.28 -14.61
N CYS A 45 -6.91 2.62 -13.49
CA CYS A 45 -6.83 3.97 -12.93
C CYS A 45 -5.40 4.34 -12.53
N TYR A 46 -4.67 3.38 -11.96
CA TYR A 46 -3.26 3.57 -11.62
C TYR A 46 -2.40 3.84 -12.85
N VAL A 47 -2.55 3.05 -13.91
CA VAL A 47 -1.79 3.25 -15.16
C VAL A 47 -2.09 4.64 -15.75
N ASP A 48 -3.36 5.02 -15.81
CA ASP A 48 -3.77 6.33 -16.33
C ASP A 48 -3.19 7.47 -15.48
N ALA A 49 -3.21 7.32 -14.16
CA ALA A 49 -2.65 8.32 -13.24
C ALA A 49 -1.12 8.45 -13.42
N CYS A 50 -0.42 7.34 -13.63
CA CYS A 50 1.02 7.37 -13.93
C CYS A 50 1.33 8.12 -15.22
N GLN A 51 0.54 7.87 -16.27
CA GLN A 51 0.70 8.55 -17.56
C GLN A 51 0.47 10.06 -17.43
N GLY A 52 -0.43 10.45 -16.54
CA GLY A 52 -0.72 11.87 -16.27
C GLY A 52 0.22 12.53 -15.25
N GLY A 53 1.23 11.80 -14.74
CA GLY A 53 2.18 12.35 -13.76
C GLY A 53 1.56 12.53 -12.37
N LEU A 54 0.47 11.85 -12.05
CA LEU A 54 -0.26 12.01 -10.80
C LEU A 54 0.20 11.06 -9.68
N VAL A 55 1.03 10.07 -9.99
CA VAL A 55 1.57 9.13 -9.01
C VAL A 55 2.96 9.59 -8.59
N CYS A 56 3.11 9.93 -7.31
CA CYS A 56 4.35 10.47 -6.76
C CYS A 56 4.66 9.88 -5.40
N ILE A 57 5.94 9.80 -5.07
CA ILE A 57 6.37 9.48 -3.71
C ILE A 57 5.73 10.49 -2.74
N GLY A 58 5.19 9.98 -1.63
CA GLY A 58 4.54 10.83 -0.63
C GLY A 58 3.11 11.21 -0.95
N LYS A 59 2.49 10.55 -1.93
CA LYS A 59 1.10 10.81 -2.31
C LYS A 59 0.36 9.50 -2.55
N MET A 60 -0.75 9.31 -1.85
CA MET A 60 -1.59 8.11 -2.02
C MET A 60 -2.54 8.26 -3.20
N LEU A 61 -2.71 7.20 -3.98
CA LEU A 61 -3.75 7.10 -4.99
C LEU A 61 -4.79 6.09 -4.50
N CYS A 62 -5.99 6.56 -4.21
CA CYS A 62 -7.05 5.74 -3.61
C CYS A 62 -8.18 5.49 -4.61
N MET A 63 -8.58 4.23 -4.76
CA MET A 63 -9.65 3.80 -5.65
C MET A 63 -10.52 2.74 -5.00
N ASP A 64 -11.84 2.90 -5.11
CA ASP A 64 -12.75 1.79 -4.79
C ASP A 64 -12.76 0.82 -5.96
N ASP A 65 -12.67 -0.47 -5.65
CA ASP A 65 -12.79 -1.53 -6.66
C ASP A 65 -13.40 -2.78 -6.04
N THR A 66 -13.93 -3.65 -6.88
CA THR A 66 -14.60 -4.87 -6.46
C THR A 66 -13.92 -6.08 -7.08
N SER A 67 -13.52 -7.02 -6.20
CA SER A 67 -12.99 -8.33 -6.59
C SER A 67 -14.10 -9.37 -6.47
N LEU A 68 -14.11 -10.35 -7.38
CA LEU A 68 -15.03 -11.47 -7.29
C LEU A 68 -14.81 -12.31 -6.03
N LEU A 69 -13.55 -12.41 -5.58
CA LEU A 69 -13.17 -13.19 -4.38
C LEU A 69 -13.33 -12.41 -3.09
N HIS A 70 -13.03 -11.10 -3.10
CA HIS A 70 -12.84 -10.34 -1.86
C HIS A 70 -13.86 -9.21 -1.66
N GLY A 71 -14.77 -9.01 -2.63
CA GLY A 71 -15.79 -7.95 -2.54
C GLY A 71 -15.20 -6.56 -2.80
N THR A 72 -15.94 -5.53 -2.35
CA THR A 72 -15.57 -4.14 -2.56
C THR A 72 -14.62 -3.66 -1.48
N LYS A 73 -13.52 -3.05 -1.91
CA LYS A 73 -12.46 -2.52 -1.03
C LYS A 73 -12.04 -1.13 -1.48
N LEU A 74 -11.54 -0.35 -0.55
CA LEU A 74 -10.77 0.85 -0.88
C LEU A 74 -9.32 0.42 -1.08
N ILE A 75 -8.80 0.58 -2.29
CA ILE A 75 -7.41 0.26 -2.60
C ILE A 75 -6.58 1.52 -2.46
N ILE A 76 -5.58 1.47 -1.60
CA ILE A 76 -4.64 2.58 -1.38
C ILE A 76 -3.33 2.22 -2.05
N ASN A 77 -3.03 2.85 -3.17
CA ASN A 77 -1.78 2.65 -3.88
C ASN A 77 -0.71 3.55 -3.27
N PHE A 78 0.25 2.91 -2.63
CA PHE A 78 1.32 3.56 -1.86
C PHE A 78 2.62 3.46 -2.68
N PRO A 79 3.11 4.57 -3.27
CA PRO A 79 4.35 4.55 -4.04
C PRO A 79 5.56 4.26 -3.14
N THR A 80 6.24 3.15 -3.42
CA THR A 80 7.44 2.73 -2.71
C THR A 80 8.68 2.76 -3.60
N LYS A 81 8.51 2.99 -4.91
CA LYS A 81 9.58 3.08 -5.90
C LYS A 81 9.27 4.15 -6.93
N ILE A 82 10.31 4.75 -7.48
CA ILE A 82 10.17 5.65 -8.63
C ILE A 82 10.00 4.82 -9.90
N VAL A 83 10.92 3.88 -10.14
CA VAL A 83 10.85 2.95 -11.29
C VAL A 83 10.98 1.50 -10.78
N TRP A 84 10.39 0.55 -11.52
CA TRP A 84 10.26 -0.83 -11.05
C TRP A 84 11.61 -1.55 -10.86
N TRP A 85 12.67 -1.14 -11.58
CA TRP A 85 13.97 -1.81 -11.54
C TRP A 85 14.96 -1.22 -10.53
N LYS A 86 14.59 -0.14 -9.83
CA LYS A 86 15.42 0.45 -8.78
C LYS A 86 14.87 0.09 -7.41
N PRO A 87 15.73 0.02 -6.38
CA PRO A 87 15.28 -0.25 -5.02
C PRO A 87 14.45 0.89 -4.46
N SER A 88 13.68 0.59 -3.41
CA SER A 88 13.04 1.59 -2.58
C SER A 88 14.07 2.32 -1.72
N GLU A 89 13.69 3.47 -1.17
CA GLU A 89 14.49 4.20 -0.19
C GLU A 89 13.63 4.48 1.04
N TYR A 90 14.27 4.56 2.20
CA TYR A 90 13.55 4.76 3.46
C TYR A 90 12.75 6.07 3.45
N TYR A 91 13.28 7.10 2.82
CA TYR A 91 12.57 8.37 2.76
C TYR A 91 11.27 8.27 1.95
N TYR A 92 11.15 7.35 0.99
CA TYR A 92 9.89 7.10 0.27
C TYR A 92 8.82 6.57 1.23
N ILE A 93 9.24 5.70 2.14
CA ILE A 93 8.33 5.11 3.13
C ILE A 93 7.90 6.18 4.15
N GLU A 94 8.85 7.00 4.63
CA GLU A 94 8.56 8.07 5.58
C GLU A 94 7.55 9.07 5.01
N ALA A 95 7.80 9.58 3.80
CA ALA A 95 6.89 10.52 3.13
C ALA A 95 5.53 9.89 2.85
N GLY A 96 5.52 8.61 2.43
CA GLY A 96 4.28 7.88 2.18
C GLY A 96 3.46 7.64 3.43
N LEU A 97 4.11 7.33 4.56
CA LEU A 97 3.40 7.12 5.82
C LEU A 97 2.74 8.40 6.33
N GLU A 98 3.38 9.56 6.16
CA GLU A 98 2.76 10.85 6.49
C GLU A 98 1.48 11.05 5.67
N ALA A 99 1.53 10.77 4.37
CA ALA A 99 0.37 10.88 3.49
C ALA A 99 -0.70 9.83 3.81
N LEU A 100 -0.28 8.62 4.21
CA LEU A 100 -1.21 7.55 4.59
C LEU A 100 -2.02 7.93 5.84
N VAL A 101 -1.41 8.54 6.84
CA VAL A 101 -2.12 9.03 8.03
C VAL A 101 -3.21 10.01 7.64
N THR A 102 -2.91 10.96 6.76
CA THR A 102 -3.89 11.91 6.22
C THR A 102 -5.00 11.20 5.45
N CYS A 103 -4.64 10.22 4.62
CA CYS A 103 -5.60 9.41 3.86
C CYS A 103 -6.57 8.65 4.77
N ILE A 104 -6.06 8.04 5.85
CA ILE A 104 -6.89 7.33 6.83
C ILE A 104 -7.91 8.29 7.47
N SER A 105 -7.46 9.48 7.84
CA SER A 105 -8.33 10.50 8.44
C SER A 105 -9.38 11.00 7.45
N ASP A 106 -8.96 11.37 6.24
CA ASP A 106 -9.85 11.96 5.23
C ASP A 106 -10.93 10.99 4.77
N HIS A 107 -10.61 9.72 4.62
CA HIS A 107 -11.55 8.68 4.21
C HIS A 107 -12.28 8.02 5.38
N LYS A 108 -11.99 8.46 6.62
CA LYS A 108 -12.58 7.89 7.84
C LYS A 108 -12.42 6.36 7.90
N ILE A 109 -11.23 5.89 7.55
CA ILE A 109 -10.92 4.46 7.49
C ILE A 109 -10.87 3.89 8.90
N GLN A 110 -11.65 2.83 9.16
CA GLN A 110 -11.71 2.16 10.46
C GLN A 110 -10.98 0.82 10.49
N SER A 111 -10.65 0.27 9.33
CA SER A 111 -9.86 -0.95 9.22
C SER A 111 -9.00 -0.91 7.97
N ILE A 112 -7.72 -1.29 8.12
CA ILE A 112 -6.74 -1.20 7.05
C ILE A 112 -5.73 -2.33 7.17
N ALA A 113 -5.36 -2.93 6.05
CA ALA A 113 -4.30 -3.93 5.96
C ALA A 113 -3.12 -3.34 5.17
N ILE A 114 -1.93 -3.44 5.74
CA ILE A 114 -0.71 -2.79 5.24
C ILE A 114 0.37 -3.86 5.06
N PRO A 115 1.03 -3.91 3.89
CA PRO A 115 2.14 -4.84 3.67
C PRO A 115 3.44 -4.32 4.28
N ALA A 116 4.49 -5.14 4.21
CA ALA A 116 5.84 -4.73 4.62
C ALA A 116 6.43 -3.76 3.58
N LEU A 117 6.10 -2.49 3.72
CA LEU A 117 6.39 -1.42 2.76
C LEU A 117 7.86 -1.37 2.35
N GLY A 118 8.14 -1.57 1.07
CA GLY A 118 9.48 -1.49 0.51
C GLY A 118 10.41 -2.65 0.85
N CYS A 119 9.94 -3.68 1.58
CA CYS A 119 10.80 -4.74 2.11
C CYS A 119 10.93 -5.98 1.23
N GLY A 120 10.01 -6.20 0.30
CA GLY A 120 10.12 -7.31 -0.65
C GLY A 120 11.06 -6.94 -1.79
N ASN A 121 10.49 -6.68 -2.97
CA ASN A 121 11.26 -6.26 -4.15
C ASN A 121 11.95 -4.91 -3.97
N GLY A 122 11.55 -4.12 -2.98
CA GLY A 122 12.16 -2.82 -2.67
C GLY A 122 13.52 -2.92 -2.00
N GLY A 123 13.83 -4.04 -1.36
CA GLY A 123 15.13 -4.31 -0.75
C GLY A 123 15.38 -3.65 0.61
N LEU A 124 14.37 -3.02 1.22
CA LEU A 124 14.53 -2.40 2.53
C LEU A 124 14.50 -3.44 3.66
N ASP A 125 15.14 -3.09 4.78
CA ASP A 125 15.21 -3.93 5.96
C ASP A 125 13.95 -3.77 6.81
N TRP A 126 13.25 -4.86 7.07
CA TRP A 126 12.03 -4.86 7.89
C TRP A 126 12.31 -4.37 9.32
N GLN A 127 13.49 -4.65 9.86
CA GLN A 127 13.88 -4.18 11.20
C GLN A 127 13.92 -2.65 11.29
N ILE A 128 14.07 -1.96 10.15
CA ILE A 128 14.07 -0.50 10.07
C ILE A 128 12.67 0.01 9.72
N VAL A 129 11.98 -0.61 8.77
CA VAL A 129 10.67 -0.16 8.30
C VAL A 129 9.58 -0.37 9.35
N LYS A 130 9.61 -1.49 10.08
CA LYS A 130 8.60 -1.78 11.11
C LYS A 130 8.43 -0.66 12.13
N PRO A 131 9.51 -0.16 12.78
CA PRO A 131 9.36 0.95 13.72
C PRO A 131 8.90 2.26 13.06
N MET A 132 9.21 2.48 11.78
CA MET A 132 8.68 3.64 11.05
C MET A 132 7.16 3.58 10.95
N ILE A 133 6.62 2.42 10.59
CA ILE A 133 5.17 2.21 10.50
C ILE A 133 4.53 2.42 11.88
N GLU A 134 5.09 1.82 12.91
CA GLU A 134 4.59 1.94 14.29
C GLU A 134 4.55 3.40 14.76
N LYS A 135 5.62 4.13 14.48
CA LYS A 135 5.73 5.55 14.85
C LYS A 135 4.59 6.39 14.28
N HIS A 136 4.24 6.17 13.02
CA HIS A 136 3.18 6.95 12.35
C HIS A 136 1.77 6.49 12.71
N LEU A 137 1.57 5.19 12.97
CA LEU A 137 0.24 4.61 13.04
C LEU A 137 -0.24 4.24 14.46
N SER A 138 0.64 4.22 15.46
CA SER A 138 0.30 3.77 16.81
C SER A 138 -0.80 4.59 17.48
N GLY A 139 -0.93 5.87 17.14
CA GLY A 139 -1.96 6.75 17.70
C GLY A 139 -3.26 6.79 16.90
N ILE A 140 -3.37 6.02 15.83
CA ILE A 140 -4.54 6.03 14.94
C ILE A 140 -5.66 5.18 15.54
N ASN A 141 -6.87 5.74 15.59
CA ASN A 141 -8.05 5.02 16.06
C ASN A 141 -8.69 4.20 14.94
N ALA A 142 -8.01 3.12 14.57
CA ALA A 142 -8.46 2.17 13.56
C ALA A 142 -7.88 0.79 13.85
N THR A 143 -8.49 -0.25 13.27
CA THR A 143 -7.91 -1.60 13.27
C THR A 143 -6.86 -1.65 12.16
N ILE A 144 -5.60 -1.87 12.51
CA ILE A 144 -4.49 -1.87 11.58
C ILE A 144 -3.83 -3.25 11.59
N ASN A 145 -3.89 -3.94 10.47
CA ASN A 145 -3.29 -5.26 10.29
C ASN A 145 -2.05 -5.09 9.40
N ILE A 146 -0.89 -5.39 9.96
CA ILE A 146 0.39 -5.25 9.25
C ILE A 146 0.89 -6.65 8.89
N TYR A 147 1.10 -6.88 7.59
CA TYR A 147 1.60 -8.16 7.09
C TYR A 147 3.12 -8.14 7.03
N GLU A 148 3.74 -8.97 7.84
CA GLU A 148 5.20 -9.09 7.90
C GLU A 148 5.74 -9.78 6.64
N PRO A 149 7.01 -9.55 6.26
CA PRO A 149 7.62 -10.25 5.12
C PRO A 149 7.70 -11.75 5.38
N PHE A 150 7.68 -12.52 4.30
CA PHE A 150 7.81 -13.98 4.35
C PHE A 150 9.20 -14.43 4.74
#